data_051a54845ae6cfef43e0c38a7a44654d
#
_entry.id   051a54845ae6cfef43e0c38a7a44654d
#
_cell.length_a   1.000
_cell.length_b   1.000
_cell.length_c   1.000
_cell.angle_alpha   90.00
_cell.angle_beta   90.00
_cell.angle_gamma   90.00
#
_symmetry.space_group_name_H-M   'P 1'
#
loop_
_entity.id
_entity.type
_entity.pdbx_description
1 polymer ?
#
loop_
_entity_poly.entity_id
_entity_poly.type
_entity_poly.pdbx_seq_one_letter_code
_entity_poly.pdbx_strand_id
1 'polypeptide(L)'
;MSANLIVMPAGPALVAELAPKDPAGDRLRRCLRALLDSRATGEIHLVGSRDPRWETGVPGSFGAWGAPHVTVGAGRHLPELVQRYVLADHAARVTDTRERLGTPDREVLTLVAVDGSAGLTPRAPLALLDTAGHADRWCRTVLGGEEPAAGMDAASLRNAGVLEPDLWLELAALTPRQARLHDADTTHGVGRYVAGWEI
;
A
#
# COMPACT_ATOMS: atom_id res chain seq x y z
N MET A 1 3.11 -20.05 -3.78
CA MET A 1 3.86 -19.07 -2.96
C MET A 1 2.96 -18.67 -1.80
N SER A 2 3.38 -18.89 -0.57
CA SER A 2 2.63 -18.44 0.61
C SER A 2 3.27 -17.14 1.10
N ALA A 3 2.85 -16.00 0.54
CA ALA A 3 3.38 -14.70 0.90
C ALA A 3 3.10 -14.41 2.39
N ASN A 4 4.12 -13.99 3.14
CA ASN A 4 3.98 -13.50 4.52
C ASN A 4 4.17 -11.97 4.65
N LEU A 5 4.50 -11.31 3.54
CA LEU A 5 4.43 -9.87 3.40
C LEU A 5 3.65 -9.54 2.13
N ILE A 6 2.63 -8.69 2.25
CA ILE A 6 1.82 -8.20 1.12
C ILE A 6 1.92 -6.68 1.09
N VAL A 7 2.26 -6.13 -0.07
CA VAL A 7 2.24 -4.68 -0.32
C VAL A 7 0.95 -4.34 -1.07
N MET A 8 0.27 -3.28 -0.64
CA MET A 8 -0.99 -2.82 -1.20
C MET A 8 -1.05 -1.29 -1.30
N PRO A 9 -1.92 -0.72 -2.15
CA PRO A 9 -2.14 0.72 -2.18
C PRO A 9 -2.66 1.26 -0.84
N ALA A 10 -2.21 2.46 -0.47
CA ALA A 10 -2.60 3.16 0.75
C ALA A 10 -3.73 4.17 0.55
N GLY A 11 -3.93 4.62 -0.69
CA GLY A 11 -4.83 5.71 -1.03
C GLY A 11 -6.32 5.35 -1.05
N PRO A 12 -7.21 6.36 -0.90
CA PRO A 12 -8.66 6.17 -0.77
C PRO A 12 -9.31 5.60 -2.05
N ALA A 13 -8.64 5.71 -3.21
CA ALA A 13 -9.14 5.17 -4.47
C ALA A 13 -9.24 3.63 -4.48
N LEU A 14 -8.69 2.94 -3.47
CA LEU A 14 -8.89 1.50 -3.31
C LEU A 14 -10.24 1.16 -2.66
N VAL A 15 -10.93 2.12 -2.08
CA VAL A 15 -12.27 1.96 -1.48
C VAL A 15 -13.32 2.15 -2.57
N ALA A 16 -14.16 1.14 -2.81
CA ALA A 16 -15.11 1.12 -3.92
C ALA A 16 -16.11 2.28 -3.88
N GLU A 17 -16.56 2.64 -2.69
CA GLU A 17 -17.53 3.72 -2.45
C GLU A 17 -16.93 5.11 -2.72
N LEU A 18 -15.60 5.26 -2.59
CA LEU A 18 -14.87 6.49 -2.91
C LEU A 18 -14.46 6.57 -4.38
N ALA A 19 -14.31 5.43 -5.06
CA ALA A 19 -13.96 5.35 -6.47
C ALA A 19 -14.84 4.33 -7.22
N PRO A 20 -16.19 4.58 -7.34
CA PRO A 20 -17.15 3.58 -7.83
C PRO A 20 -17.00 3.23 -9.32
N LYS A 21 -16.23 4.00 -10.07
CA LYS A 21 -15.97 3.79 -11.52
C LYS A 21 -14.49 3.53 -11.80
N ASP A 22 -13.79 2.85 -10.88
CA ASP A 22 -12.38 2.50 -11.02
C ASP A 22 -12.18 1.00 -11.27
N PRO A 23 -12.18 0.56 -12.55
CA PRO A 23 -11.97 -0.86 -12.89
C PRO A 23 -10.59 -1.37 -12.48
N ALA A 24 -9.59 -0.48 -12.40
CA ALA A 24 -8.26 -0.84 -11.89
C ALA A 24 -8.31 -1.11 -10.38
N GLY A 25 -9.03 -0.29 -9.61
CA GLY A 25 -9.27 -0.54 -8.19
C GLY A 25 -9.98 -1.87 -7.95
N ASP A 26 -10.98 -2.23 -8.77
CA ASP A 26 -11.64 -3.53 -8.72
C ASP A 26 -10.67 -4.68 -8.95
N ARG A 27 -9.77 -4.55 -9.92
CA ARG A 27 -8.74 -5.55 -10.24
C ARG A 27 -7.76 -5.70 -9.08
N LEU A 28 -7.25 -4.58 -8.53
CA LEU A 28 -6.34 -4.57 -7.39
C LEU A 28 -6.98 -5.23 -6.15
N ARG A 29 -8.25 -4.92 -5.84
CA ARG A 29 -8.97 -5.54 -4.73
C ARG A 29 -9.14 -7.05 -4.91
N ARG A 30 -9.47 -7.53 -6.12
CA ARG A 30 -9.54 -8.98 -6.40
C ARG A 30 -8.20 -9.67 -6.22
N CYS A 31 -7.11 -9.04 -6.69
CA CYS A 31 -5.75 -9.54 -6.52
C CYS A 31 -5.38 -9.66 -5.03
N LEU A 32 -5.67 -8.62 -4.24
CA LEU A 32 -5.43 -8.62 -2.80
C LEU A 32 -6.22 -9.70 -2.08
N ARG A 33 -7.51 -9.86 -2.37
CA ARG A 33 -8.32 -10.94 -1.78
C ARG A 33 -7.74 -12.31 -2.04
N ALA A 34 -7.34 -12.61 -3.28
CA ALA A 34 -6.72 -13.89 -3.61
C ALA A 34 -5.44 -14.17 -2.81
N LEU A 35 -4.61 -13.13 -2.55
CA LEU A 35 -3.42 -13.25 -1.71
C LEU A 35 -3.78 -13.47 -0.24
N LEU A 36 -4.75 -12.73 0.29
CA LEU A 36 -5.21 -12.84 1.68
C LEU A 36 -5.85 -14.20 1.95
N ASP A 37 -6.68 -14.71 1.03
CA ASP A 37 -7.33 -16.00 1.14
C ASP A 37 -6.32 -17.15 1.14
N SER A 38 -5.17 -16.99 0.49
CA SER A 38 -4.08 -17.97 0.53
C SER A 38 -3.45 -18.13 1.92
N ARG A 39 -3.72 -17.19 2.84
CA ARG A 39 -3.31 -17.18 4.27
C ARG A 39 -4.51 -16.97 5.19
N ALA A 40 -5.46 -17.88 5.13
CA ALA A 40 -6.74 -17.78 5.84
C ALA A 40 -6.62 -17.78 7.38
N THR A 41 -5.47 -18.13 7.96
CA THR A 41 -5.24 -18.24 9.41
C THR A 41 -4.00 -17.45 9.86
N GLY A 42 -3.86 -17.24 11.17
CA GLY A 42 -2.72 -16.55 11.80
C GLY A 42 -2.96 -15.05 12.00
N GLU A 43 -2.01 -14.43 12.66
CA GLU A 43 -2.03 -13.00 13.00
C GLU A 43 -1.71 -12.13 11.79
N ILE A 44 -2.18 -10.87 11.85
CA ILE A 44 -1.92 -9.86 10.83
C ILE A 44 -1.36 -8.61 11.50
N HIS A 45 -0.21 -8.15 11.01
CA HIS A 45 0.35 -6.86 11.35
C HIS A 45 0.10 -5.85 10.22
N LEU A 46 -0.38 -4.67 10.56
CA LEU A 46 -0.57 -3.57 9.61
C LEU A 46 0.60 -2.60 9.70
N VAL A 47 1.14 -2.26 8.54
CA VAL A 47 2.20 -1.26 8.41
C VAL A 47 1.75 -0.19 7.43
N GLY A 48 1.78 1.08 7.84
CA GLY A 48 1.40 2.20 6.99
C GLY A 48 1.64 3.52 7.68
N SER A 49 1.68 4.59 6.90
CA SER A 49 1.94 5.94 7.40
C SER A 49 0.98 6.36 8.51
N ARG A 50 1.52 6.99 9.53
CA ARG A 50 0.80 7.67 10.62
C ARG A 50 1.00 9.19 10.59
N ASP A 51 1.38 9.71 9.44
CA ASP A 51 1.48 11.16 9.25
C ASP A 51 0.12 11.81 9.58
N PRO A 52 0.09 12.92 10.33
CA PRO A 52 -1.12 13.65 10.68
C PRO A 52 -2.01 14.05 9.48
N ARG A 53 -1.44 14.20 8.29
CA ARG A 53 -2.23 14.46 7.05
C ARG A 53 -3.25 13.36 6.72
N TRP A 54 -3.02 12.15 7.22
CA TRP A 54 -3.87 10.99 6.99
C TRP A 54 -4.83 10.68 8.14
N GLU A 55 -4.81 11.52 9.20
CA GLU A 55 -5.65 11.27 10.37
C GLU A 55 -7.13 11.53 10.07
N THR A 56 -8.00 10.64 10.58
CA THR A 56 -9.45 10.82 10.57
C THR A 56 -9.95 11.32 11.92
N GLY A 57 -10.91 12.25 11.90
CA GLY A 57 -11.55 12.74 13.12
C GLY A 57 -12.44 11.69 13.82
N VAL A 58 -12.95 10.69 13.07
CA VAL A 58 -13.78 9.61 13.59
C VAL A 58 -13.11 8.27 13.33
N PRO A 59 -12.65 7.55 14.39
CA PRO A 59 -11.99 6.26 14.21
C PRO A 59 -12.86 5.28 13.41
N GLY A 60 -12.21 4.53 12.52
CA GLY A 60 -12.86 3.51 11.70
C GLY A 60 -13.76 4.05 10.59
N SER A 61 -13.82 5.36 10.33
CA SER A 61 -14.70 5.96 9.34
C SER A 61 -13.97 6.63 8.19
N PHE A 62 -14.48 6.46 6.97
CA PHE A 62 -14.04 7.19 5.79
C PHE A 62 -14.74 8.55 5.61
N GLY A 63 -15.39 9.07 6.65
CA GLY A 63 -16.08 10.36 6.60
C GLY A 63 -15.21 11.53 6.17
N ALA A 64 -13.93 11.56 6.58
CA ALA A 64 -12.96 12.58 6.17
C ALA A 64 -12.67 12.59 4.66
N TRP A 65 -12.96 11.48 3.96
CA TRP A 65 -12.81 11.32 2.51
C TRP A 65 -14.13 11.26 1.75
N GLY A 66 -15.24 11.62 2.39
CA GLY A 66 -16.56 11.77 1.74
C GLY A 66 -17.45 10.52 1.77
N ALA A 67 -17.09 9.46 2.49
CA ALA A 67 -17.89 8.25 2.64
C ALA A 67 -18.17 7.91 4.12
N PRO A 68 -18.96 8.74 4.85
CA PRO A 68 -19.21 8.54 6.28
C PRO A 68 -19.98 7.25 6.61
N HIS A 69 -20.68 6.68 5.64
CA HIS A 69 -21.41 5.42 5.75
C HIS A 69 -20.50 4.18 5.63
N VAL A 70 -19.26 4.36 5.16
CA VAL A 70 -18.25 3.28 5.09
C VAL A 70 -17.44 3.28 6.38
N THR A 71 -17.55 2.18 7.13
CA THR A 71 -16.86 2.01 8.41
C THR A 71 -16.12 0.66 8.47
N VAL A 72 -14.99 0.65 9.16
CA VAL A 72 -14.13 -0.54 9.32
C VAL A 72 -13.83 -0.87 10.79
N GLY A 73 -14.62 -0.30 11.70
CA GLY A 73 -14.61 -0.59 13.13
C GLY A 73 -13.46 0.06 13.91
N ALA A 74 -12.27 0.20 13.36
CA ALA A 74 -11.09 0.75 14.02
C ALA A 74 -10.16 1.45 13.03
N GLY A 75 -9.13 2.13 13.55
CA GLY A 75 -8.12 2.84 12.76
C GLY A 75 -8.34 4.36 12.80
N ARG A 76 -7.22 5.10 12.78
CA ARG A 76 -7.22 6.57 12.81
C ARG A 76 -6.52 7.20 11.61
N HIS A 77 -5.80 6.43 10.82
CA HIS A 77 -5.06 6.91 9.65
C HIS A 77 -5.55 6.23 8.39
N LEU A 78 -5.58 6.94 7.29
CA LEU A 78 -6.09 6.44 6.00
C LEU A 78 -5.46 5.10 5.59
N PRO A 79 -4.13 4.89 5.64
CA PRO A 79 -3.57 3.59 5.27
C PRO A 79 -4.14 2.43 6.08
N GLU A 80 -4.29 2.59 7.40
CA GLU A 80 -4.89 1.58 8.27
C GLU A 80 -6.38 1.34 7.92
N LEU A 81 -7.15 2.40 7.63
CA LEU A 81 -8.55 2.26 7.23
C LEU A 81 -8.67 1.47 5.93
N VAL A 82 -7.81 1.77 4.94
CA VAL A 82 -7.80 1.07 3.64
C VAL A 82 -7.39 -0.40 3.83
N GLN A 83 -6.41 -0.69 4.68
CA GLN A 83 -6.03 -2.07 5.03
C GLN A 83 -7.21 -2.82 5.66
N ARG A 84 -7.87 -2.25 6.66
CA ARG A 84 -9.03 -2.88 7.32
C ARG A 84 -10.22 -3.07 6.36
N TYR A 85 -10.43 -2.14 5.44
CA TYR A 85 -11.44 -2.25 4.38
C TYR A 85 -11.19 -3.47 3.47
N VAL A 86 -9.95 -3.67 3.04
CA VAL A 86 -9.57 -4.80 2.19
C VAL A 86 -9.61 -6.12 2.96
N LEU A 87 -9.22 -6.10 4.23
CA LEU A 87 -9.24 -7.28 5.10
C LEU A 87 -10.66 -7.77 5.39
N ALA A 88 -11.65 -6.89 5.44
CA ALA A 88 -13.04 -7.23 5.76
C ALA A 88 -13.11 -8.11 7.04
N ASP A 89 -13.64 -9.33 6.93
CA ASP A 89 -13.77 -10.27 8.07
C ASP A 89 -12.40 -10.69 8.66
N HIS A 90 -11.32 -10.63 7.87
CA HIS A 90 -9.96 -10.89 8.36
C HIS A 90 -9.45 -9.80 9.29
N ALA A 91 -10.10 -8.61 9.36
CA ALA A 91 -9.67 -7.52 10.24
C ALA A 91 -9.65 -7.91 11.74
N ALA A 92 -10.43 -8.91 12.15
CA ALA A 92 -10.40 -9.45 13.50
C ALA A 92 -9.06 -10.13 13.87
N ARG A 93 -8.23 -10.48 12.90
CA ARG A 93 -6.90 -11.10 13.07
C ARG A 93 -5.79 -10.08 13.26
N VAL A 94 -6.09 -8.78 13.19
CA VAL A 94 -5.11 -7.71 13.36
C VAL A 94 -4.72 -7.59 14.82
N THR A 95 -3.44 -7.87 15.11
CA THR A 95 -2.87 -7.82 16.47
C THR A 95 -1.89 -6.67 16.68
N ASP A 96 -1.35 -6.10 15.59
CA ASP A 96 -0.44 -4.96 15.66
C ASP A 96 -0.67 -3.97 14.50
N THR A 97 -0.44 -2.68 14.78
CA THR A 97 -0.48 -1.61 13.79
C THR A 97 0.67 -0.63 14.03
N ARG A 98 1.52 -0.41 13.03
CA ARG A 98 2.72 0.41 13.18
C ARG A 98 3.06 1.21 11.92
N GLU A 99 3.89 2.23 12.08
CA GLU A 99 4.34 3.10 11.00
C GLU A 99 5.55 2.52 10.25
N ARG A 100 6.43 1.83 10.97
CA ARG A 100 7.69 1.30 10.44
C ARG A 100 7.58 -0.18 10.17
N LEU A 101 8.19 -0.62 9.07
CA LEU A 101 8.17 -2.04 8.69
C LEU A 101 8.99 -2.88 9.69
N GLY A 102 10.20 -2.42 10.05
CA GLY A 102 11.11 -3.18 10.90
C GLY A 102 11.49 -4.54 10.29
N THR A 103 11.71 -5.53 11.14
CA THR A 103 11.96 -6.90 10.70
C THR A 103 10.64 -7.69 10.69
N PRO A 104 10.11 -8.08 9.53
CA PRO A 104 8.88 -8.86 9.46
C PRO A 104 9.05 -10.24 10.08
N ASP A 105 8.03 -10.68 10.83
CA ASP A 105 7.97 -12.04 11.36
C ASP A 105 7.47 -13.00 10.26
N ARG A 106 8.13 -14.14 10.10
CA ARG A 106 7.79 -15.15 9.07
C ARG A 106 6.46 -15.85 9.34
N GLU A 107 6.08 -15.97 10.60
CA GLU A 107 4.83 -16.64 11.01
C GLU A 107 3.61 -15.72 10.92
N VAL A 108 3.83 -14.40 10.90
CA VAL A 108 2.81 -13.36 10.84
C VAL A 108 2.64 -12.83 9.43
N LEU A 109 1.41 -12.56 9.02
CA LEU A 109 1.16 -11.82 7.79
C LEU A 109 1.38 -10.33 8.01
N THR A 110 2.38 -9.74 7.37
CA THR A 110 2.59 -8.29 7.37
C THR A 110 1.93 -7.68 6.14
N LEU A 111 0.96 -6.79 6.35
CA LEU A 111 0.29 -6.04 5.28
C LEU A 111 0.80 -4.60 5.27
N VAL A 112 1.50 -4.22 4.21
CA VAL A 112 2.12 -2.89 4.05
C VAL A 112 1.29 -2.05 3.10
N ALA A 113 0.73 -0.93 3.57
CA ALA A 113 0.01 0.03 2.76
C ALA A 113 0.92 1.19 2.37
N VAL A 114 1.27 1.27 1.09
CA VAL A 114 2.13 2.32 0.54
C VAL A 114 1.82 2.57 -0.94
N ASP A 115 1.77 3.83 -1.35
CA ASP A 115 1.64 4.24 -2.74
C ASP A 115 3.00 4.63 -3.33
N GLY A 116 3.14 4.54 -4.64
CA GLY A 116 4.26 5.09 -5.38
C GLY A 116 4.17 6.61 -5.56
N SER A 117 4.75 7.11 -6.65
CA SER A 117 4.62 8.54 -6.98
C SER A 117 3.17 8.95 -7.18
N ALA A 118 2.81 10.10 -6.64
CA ALA A 118 1.53 10.79 -6.85
C ALA A 118 1.62 11.87 -7.93
N GLY A 119 2.63 11.81 -8.81
CA GLY A 119 2.92 12.79 -9.87
C GLY A 119 3.06 12.19 -11.27
N LEU A 120 2.38 11.07 -11.59
CA LEU A 120 2.60 10.32 -12.83
C LEU A 120 1.83 10.85 -14.05
N THR A 121 0.89 11.75 -13.86
CA THR A 121 0.09 12.34 -14.96
C THR A 121 -0.17 13.83 -14.72
N PRO A 122 -0.56 14.62 -15.74
CA PRO A 122 -0.93 16.03 -15.54
C PRO A 122 -2.13 16.24 -14.59
N ARG A 123 -2.95 15.20 -14.38
CA ARG A 123 -4.12 15.21 -13.49
C ARG A 123 -3.87 14.49 -12.16
N ALA A 124 -2.63 14.09 -11.92
CA ALA A 124 -2.24 13.49 -10.65
C ALA A 124 -2.36 14.49 -9.49
N PRO A 125 -2.46 14.02 -8.24
CA PRO A 125 -2.55 14.89 -7.06
C PRO A 125 -1.43 15.92 -6.96
N LEU A 126 -0.20 15.58 -7.40
CA LEU A 126 0.95 16.48 -7.44
C LEU A 126 1.23 17.03 -8.85
N ALA A 127 0.28 16.93 -9.78
CA ALA A 127 0.49 17.16 -11.21
C ALA A 127 1.63 16.26 -11.78
N LEU A 128 2.02 16.47 -13.04
CA LEU A 128 3.11 15.69 -13.64
C LEU A 128 4.46 16.15 -13.10
N LEU A 129 5.23 15.22 -12.56
CA LEU A 129 6.60 15.43 -12.14
C LEU A 129 7.57 14.69 -13.08
N ASP A 130 8.62 15.36 -13.54
CA ASP A 130 9.57 14.81 -14.52
C ASP A 130 10.22 13.49 -14.07
N THR A 131 10.47 13.34 -12.77
CA THR A 131 11.10 12.16 -12.18
C THR A 131 10.13 11.07 -11.73
N ALA A 132 8.81 11.31 -11.78
CA ALA A 132 7.79 10.38 -11.31
C ALA A 132 7.85 9.02 -12.01
N GLY A 133 8.05 9.00 -13.33
CA GLY A 133 8.19 7.77 -14.10
C GLY A 133 9.43 6.95 -13.74
N HIS A 134 10.51 7.61 -13.27
CA HIS A 134 11.69 6.91 -12.77
C HIS A 134 11.39 6.23 -11.42
N ALA A 135 10.72 6.94 -10.52
CA ALA A 135 10.30 6.37 -9.24
C ALA A 135 9.31 5.21 -9.42
N ASP A 136 8.36 5.30 -10.36
CA ASP A 136 7.43 4.19 -10.64
C ASP A 136 8.17 2.92 -11.08
N ARG A 137 9.13 3.05 -12.00
CA ARG A 137 9.97 1.90 -12.41
C ARG A 137 10.76 1.33 -11.25
N TRP A 138 11.38 2.19 -10.43
CA TRP A 138 12.13 1.79 -9.25
C TRP A 138 11.25 1.00 -8.27
N CYS A 139 10.06 1.52 -7.94
CA CYS A 139 9.10 0.85 -7.06
C CYS A 139 8.71 -0.54 -7.60
N ARG A 140 8.45 -0.66 -8.91
CA ARG A 140 8.10 -1.94 -9.54
C ARG A 140 9.25 -2.95 -9.46
N THR A 141 10.49 -2.50 -9.67
CA THR A 141 11.69 -3.34 -9.57
C THR A 141 11.86 -3.87 -8.15
N VAL A 142 11.76 -2.98 -7.13
CA VAL A 142 11.78 -3.39 -5.72
C VAL A 142 10.70 -4.42 -5.42
N LEU A 143 9.46 -4.19 -5.87
CA LEU A 143 8.33 -5.10 -5.61
C LEU A 143 8.45 -6.43 -6.36
N GLY A 144 9.18 -6.46 -7.46
CA GLY A 144 9.56 -7.69 -8.17
C GLY A 144 10.67 -8.50 -7.47
N GLY A 145 11.29 -7.94 -6.43
CA GLY A 145 12.42 -8.57 -5.73
C GLY A 145 13.73 -8.46 -6.49
N GLU A 146 13.79 -7.53 -7.42
CA GLU A 146 15.00 -7.25 -8.21
C GLU A 146 15.75 -6.05 -7.60
N GLU A 147 17.08 -6.04 -7.74
CA GLU A 147 17.86 -4.88 -7.35
C GLU A 147 17.75 -3.78 -8.42
N PRO A 148 17.26 -2.57 -8.05
CA PRO A 148 17.20 -1.47 -9.01
C PRO A 148 18.60 -1.08 -9.53
N ALA A 149 18.72 -0.87 -10.85
CA ALA A 149 19.98 -0.47 -11.50
C ALA A 149 20.57 0.84 -10.96
N ALA A 150 19.73 1.71 -10.38
CA ALA A 150 20.15 2.92 -9.68
C ALA A 150 19.37 3.02 -8.37
N GLY A 151 20.08 3.24 -7.27
CA GLY A 151 19.48 3.50 -5.96
C GLY A 151 18.71 4.82 -5.97
N MET A 152 17.65 4.90 -5.17
CA MET A 152 16.97 6.15 -4.84
C MET A 152 17.04 6.38 -3.32
N ASP A 153 17.40 7.58 -2.93
CA ASP A 153 17.32 8.00 -1.54
C ASP A 153 15.96 8.65 -1.21
N ALA A 154 15.72 8.94 0.06
CA ALA A 154 14.47 9.53 0.50
C ALA A 154 14.18 10.90 -0.16
N ALA A 155 15.21 11.70 -0.44
CA ALA A 155 15.06 13.01 -1.07
C ALA A 155 14.63 12.86 -2.54
N SER A 156 15.28 11.95 -3.27
CA SER A 156 14.95 11.63 -4.67
C SER A 156 13.53 11.07 -4.80
N LEU A 157 13.12 10.17 -3.90
CA LEU A 157 11.77 9.63 -3.86
C LEU A 157 10.73 10.72 -3.59
N ARG A 158 10.98 11.63 -2.60
CA ARG A 158 10.09 12.77 -2.34
C ARG A 158 9.97 13.71 -3.53
N ASN A 159 11.09 14.06 -4.15
CA ASN A 159 11.11 14.92 -5.34
C ASN A 159 10.36 14.29 -6.53
N ALA A 160 10.32 12.97 -6.58
CA ALA A 160 9.55 12.22 -7.57
C ALA A 160 8.07 12.00 -7.16
N GLY A 161 7.61 12.62 -6.07
CA GLY A 161 6.22 12.55 -5.62
C GLY A 161 5.84 11.32 -4.80
N VAL A 162 6.81 10.57 -4.27
CA VAL A 162 6.56 9.47 -3.31
C VAL A 162 6.39 10.09 -1.92
N LEU A 163 5.19 9.93 -1.33
CA LEU A 163 4.84 10.60 -0.07
C LEU A 163 5.41 9.89 1.16
N GLU A 164 5.65 8.58 1.06
CA GLU A 164 6.13 7.74 2.16
C GLU A 164 7.46 7.04 1.77
N PRO A 165 8.54 7.82 1.51
CA PRO A 165 9.79 7.27 1.00
C PRO A 165 10.47 6.31 1.98
N ASP A 166 10.29 6.51 3.29
CA ASP A 166 10.95 5.69 4.31
C ASP A 166 10.44 4.24 4.27
N LEU A 167 9.13 4.02 4.08
CA LEU A 167 8.58 2.66 3.90
C LEU A 167 9.11 2.00 2.64
N TRP A 168 9.29 2.75 1.55
CA TRP A 168 9.89 2.25 0.33
C TRP A 168 11.34 1.84 0.51
N LEU A 169 12.12 2.61 1.27
CA LEU A 169 13.52 2.28 1.58
C LEU A 169 13.61 1.07 2.51
N GLU A 170 12.69 0.92 3.47
CA GLU A 170 12.61 -0.27 4.30
C GLU A 170 12.27 -1.53 3.48
N LEU A 171 11.33 -1.44 2.52
CA LEU A 171 11.02 -2.53 1.60
C LEU A 171 12.26 -2.88 0.73
N ALA A 172 12.93 -1.87 0.17
CA ALA A 172 14.11 -2.08 -0.67
C ALA A 172 15.31 -2.69 0.09
N ALA A 173 15.36 -2.55 1.41
CA ALA A 173 16.39 -3.14 2.26
C ALA A 173 16.14 -4.62 2.60
N LEU A 174 14.93 -5.14 2.35
CA LEU A 174 14.62 -6.55 2.58
C LEU A 174 15.18 -7.42 1.44
N THR A 175 15.55 -8.64 1.82
CA THR A 175 15.96 -9.68 0.87
C THR A 175 14.95 -10.83 0.93
N PRO A 176 13.85 -10.75 0.17
CA PRO A 176 12.84 -11.80 0.18
C PRO A 176 13.38 -13.09 -0.47
N ARG A 177 12.93 -14.25 0.00
CA ARG A 177 13.19 -15.55 -0.63
C ARG A 177 12.49 -15.66 -1.99
N GLN A 178 11.28 -15.13 -2.06
CA GLN A 178 10.50 -14.99 -3.28
C GLN A 178 9.76 -13.66 -3.23
N ALA A 179 9.74 -12.97 -4.36
CA ALA A 179 8.97 -11.74 -4.53
C ALA A 179 8.23 -11.76 -5.86
N ARG A 180 7.03 -11.19 -5.85
CA ARG A 180 6.24 -11.04 -7.06
C ARG A 180 5.39 -9.78 -7.01
N LEU A 181 5.55 -8.94 -8.01
CA LEU A 181 4.58 -7.89 -8.33
C LEU A 181 3.41 -8.55 -9.10
N HIS A 182 2.23 -8.60 -8.48
CA HIS A 182 1.05 -9.26 -9.04
C HIS A 182 0.24 -8.34 -9.94
N ASP A 183 0.11 -7.05 -9.54
CA ASP A 183 -0.64 -6.06 -10.31
C ASP A 183 -0.08 -4.66 -10.04
N ALA A 184 -0.22 -3.78 -11.02
CA ALA A 184 0.19 -2.39 -10.94
C ALA A 184 -0.72 -1.49 -11.78
N ASP A 185 -1.04 -0.30 -11.27
CA ASP A 185 -1.86 0.68 -11.94
C ASP A 185 -1.36 2.11 -11.71
N THR A 186 -1.54 2.97 -12.69
CA THR A 186 -1.17 4.39 -12.64
C THR A 186 -2.25 5.31 -13.22
N THR A 187 -3.45 4.79 -13.49
CA THR A 187 -4.53 5.52 -14.21
C THR A 187 -4.99 6.78 -13.51
N HIS A 188 -4.90 6.83 -12.17
CA HIS A 188 -5.20 8.04 -11.38
C HIS A 188 -3.99 8.94 -11.14
N GLY A 189 -2.86 8.69 -11.85
CA GLY A 189 -1.63 9.46 -11.68
C GLY A 189 -0.87 9.12 -10.40
N VAL A 190 -1.29 8.08 -9.67
CA VAL A 190 -0.63 7.54 -8.48
C VAL A 190 -0.19 6.12 -8.78
N GLY A 191 1.03 5.78 -8.41
CA GLY A 191 1.53 4.40 -8.49
C GLY A 191 0.85 3.54 -7.45
N ARG A 192 0.01 2.59 -7.88
CA ARG A 192 -0.74 1.65 -7.05
C ARG A 192 -0.27 0.23 -7.36
N TYR A 193 0.15 -0.52 -6.37
CA TYR A 193 0.75 -1.83 -6.59
C TYR A 193 0.17 -2.88 -5.65
N VAL A 194 0.14 -4.13 -6.12
CA VAL A 194 -0.10 -5.31 -5.30
C VAL A 194 1.06 -6.27 -5.49
N ALA A 195 1.78 -6.54 -4.42
CA ALA A 195 2.89 -7.48 -4.43
C ALA A 195 2.80 -8.45 -3.25
N GLY A 196 3.34 -9.63 -3.42
CA GLY A 196 3.44 -10.65 -2.38
C GLY A 196 4.87 -11.17 -2.27
N TRP A 197 5.40 -11.22 -1.05
CA TRP A 197 6.75 -11.67 -0.73
C TRP A 197 6.75 -12.79 0.28
N GLU A 198 7.69 -13.70 0.14
CA GLU A 198 8.09 -14.65 1.15
C GLU A 198 9.43 -14.18 1.75
N ILE A 199 9.38 -13.75 3.01
CA ILE A 199 10.56 -13.25 3.75
C ILE A 199 11.28 -14.40 4.43
#